data_f207767a9146b0f16b5d17551b18c2f5
#
_entry.id   f207767a9146b0f16b5d17551b18c2f5
#
_cell.length_a   1.000
_cell.length_b   1.000
_cell.length_c   1.000
_cell.angle_alpha   90.00
_cell.angle_beta   90.00
_cell.angle_gamma   90.00
#
_symmetry.space_group_name_H-M   'P 1'
#
loop_
_entity.id
_entity.type
_entity.pdbx_description
1 polymer ?
#
loop_
_entity_poly.entity_id
_entity_poly.type
_entity_poly.pdbx_seq_one_letter_code
_entity_poly.pdbx_strand_id
1 'polypeptide(L)'
;AARAAINRAHDVQDSSNPFIRTWFMAHASVESEFSSHCQTCINAMLSLRDHSILKLSARHRRITASLLLGKTQVEIARVEKLSQQAISDFARGTGAGLIQSSLIIAEAARA
;
A
#
# COMPACT_ATOMS: atom_id res chain seq x y z
N ALA A 1 -17.92 -2.11 -10.18
CA ALA A 1 -17.20 -1.47 -9.09
C ALA A 1 -15.71 -1.80 -9.12
N ALA A 2 -15.30 -3.03 -8.78
CA ALA A 2 -13.88 -3.39 -8.77
C ALA A 2 -13.22 -3.26 -10.15
N ARG A 3 -13.88 -3.72 -11.19
CA ARG A 3 -13.36 -3.61 -12.57
C ARG A 3 -13.23 -2.13 -13.00
N ALA A 4 -14.20 -1.28 -12.61
CA ALA A 4 -14.13 0.15 -12.93
C ALA A 4 -12.93 0.81 -12.26
N ALA A 5 -12.64 0.46 -11.00
CA ALA A 5 -11.47 0.98 -10.29
C ALA A 5 -10.15 0.52 -10.93
N ILE A 6 -10.05 -0.74 -11.34
CA ILE A 6 -8.88 -1.29 -12.01
C ILE A 6 -8.66 -0.59 -13.36
N ASN A 7 -9.72 -0.43 -14.14
CA ASN A 7 -9.65 0.27 -15.42
C ASN A 7 -9.25 1.73 -15.24
N ARG A 8 -9.78 2.40 -14.21
CA ARG A 8 -9.42 3.78 -13.92
C ARG A 8 -7.95 3.91 -13.50
N ALA A 9 -7.44 2.98 -12.69
CA ALA A 9 -6.03 2.96 -12.34
C ALA A 9 -5.14 2.84 -13.59
N HIS A 10 -5.54 2.00 -14.52
CA HIS A 10 -4.84 1.85 -15.79
C HIS A 10 -4.90 3.13 -16.64
N ASP A 11 -6.09 3.75 -16.72
CA ASP A 11 -6.31 4.97 -17.51
C ASP A 11 -5.53 6.18 -16.99
N VAL A 12 -5.39 6.32 -15.66
CA VAL A 12 -4.63 7.43 -15.06
C VAL A 12 -3.12 7.19 -15.04
N GLN A 13 -2.70 5.98 -15.39
CA GLN A 13 -1.29 5.65 -15.52
C GLN A 13 -0.75 6.27 -16.80
N ASP A 14 0.21 7.16 -16.68
CA ASP A 14 0.82 7.82 -17.82
C ASP A 14 2.33 7.97 -17.63
N SER A 15 3.00 8.72 -18.50
CA SER A 15 4.45 8.94 -18.42
C SER A 15 4.86 9.68 -17.15
N SER A 16 3.98 10.50 -16.57
CA SER A 16 4.26 11.19 -15.30
C SER A 16 4.00 10.29 -14.10
N ASN A 17 3.04 9.38 -14.22
CA ASN A 17 2.59 8.53 -13.13
C ASN A 17 2.56 7.05 -13.53
N PRO A 18 3.71 6.48 -13.99
CA PRO A 18 3.73 5.09 -14.44
C PRO A 18 3.62 4.08 -13.28
N PHE A 19 3.74 4.56 -12.04
CA PHE A 19 3.73 3.73 -10.83
C PHE A 19 2.33 3.43 -10.30
N ILE A 20 1.27 4.09 -10.81
CA ILE A 20 -0.09 3.89 -10.31
C ILE A 20 -0.55 2.47 -10.63
N ARG A 21 -0.92 1.72 -9.58
CA ARG A 21 -1.41 0.34 -9.66
C ARG A 21 -2.76 0.15 -9.02
N THR A 22 -3.19 1.11 -8.20
CA THR A 22 -4.44 1.03 -7.45
C THR A 22 -5.24 2.29 -7.61
N TRP A 23 -6.56 2.15 -7.54
CA TRP A 23 -7.49 3.27 -7.59
C TRP A 23 -8.70 2.95 -6.76
N PHE A 24 -9.19 3.94 -6.01
CA PHE A 24 -10.40 3.82 -5.21
C PHE A 24 -11.53 4.58 -5.87
N MET A 25 -12.72 3.98 -5.92
CA MET A 25 -13.93 4.63 -6.39
C MET A 25 -15.04 4.45 -5.35
N ALA A 26 -15.65 5.55 -4.93
CA ALA A 26 -16.79 5.50 -4.02
C ALA A 26 -18.01 4.94 -4.76
N HIS A 27 -18.91 4.27 -4.01
CA HIS A 27 -20.15 3.75 -4.57
C HIS A 27 -21.04 4.92 -5.06
N ALA A 28 -21.69 4.74 -6.21
CA ALA A 28 -22.46 5.79 -6.86
C ALA A 28 -23.63 6.36 -6.03
N SER A 29 -24.10 5.62 -5.02
CA SER A 29 -25.15 6.09 -4.13
C SER A 29 -24.67 7.12 -3.10
N VAL A 30 -23.37 7.34 -2.98
CA VAL A 30 -22.78 8.31 -2.03
C VAL A 30 -22.37 9.55 -2.82
N GLU A 31 -23.34 10.36 -3.19
CA GLU A 31 -23.10 11.60 -3.92
C GLU A 31 -23.03 12.78 -2.95
N SER A 32 -21.82 13.18 -2.57
CA SER A 32 -21.58 14.42 -1.84
C SER A 32 -20.20 14.93 -2.16
N GLU A 33 -19.98 16.25 -2.00
CA GLU A 33 -18.64 16.84 -2.16
C GLU A 33 -17.66 16.22 -1.19
N PHE A 34 -18.10 15.89 0.01
CA PHE A 34 -17.27 15.22 1.02
C PHE A 34 -16.76 13.87 0.51
N SER A 35 -17.65 13.05 -0.07
CA SER A 35 -17.27 11.75 -0.65
C SER A 35 -16.29 11.91 -1.79
N SER A 36 -16.48 12.94 -2.64
CA SER A 36 -15.57 13.23 -3.75
C SER A 36 -14.18 13.62 -3.24
N HIS A 37 -14.11 14.48 -2.21
CA HIS A 37 -12.84 14.85 -1.59
C HIS A 37 -12.16 13.66 -0.92
N CYS A 38 -12.92 12.81 -0.21
CA CYS A 38 -12.38 11.61 0.40
C CYS A 38 -11.80 10.65 -0.65
N GLN A 39 -12.52 10.47 -1.76
CA GLN A 39 -12.03 9.65 -2.87
C GLN A 39 -10.71 10.19 -3.41
N THR A 40 -10.60 11.50 -3.61
CA THR A 40 -9.39 12.15 -4.09
C THR A 40 -8.23 11.93 -3.12
N CYS A 41 -8.46 12.14 -1.82
CA CYS A 41 -7.43 11.95 -0.79
C CYS A 41 -6.98 10.49 -0.70
N ILE A 42 -7.91 9.54 -0.76
CA ILE A 42 -7.59 8.11 -0.72
C ILE A 42 -6.75 7.74 -1.95
N ASN A 43 -7.09 8.22 -3.12
CA ASN A 43 -6.33 7.93 -4.34
C ASN A 43 -4.93 8.56 -4.30
N ALA A 44 -4.79 9.75 -3.72
CA ALA A 44 -3.48 10.36 -3.51
C ALA A 44 -2.61 9.50 -2.59
N MET A 45 -3.18 8.99 -1.48
CA MET A 45 -2.48 8.08 -0.57
C MET A 45 -2.08 6.78 -1.25
N LEU A 46 -2.98 6.20 -2.05
CA LEU A 46 -2.70 4.97 -2.79
C LEU A 46 -1.59 5.17 -3.81
N SER A 47 -1.53 6.34 -4.47
CA SER A 47 -0.44 6.69 -5.38
C SER A 47 0.91 6.72 -4.66
N LEU A 48 0.96 7.36 -3.49
CA LEU A 48 2.18 7.40 -2.68
C LEU A 48 2.61 6.00 -2.25
N ARG A 49 1.65 5.17 -1.84
CA ARG A 49 1.92 3.78 -1.46
C ARG A 49 2.50 2.98 -2.62
N ASP A 50 1.88 3.07 -3.79
CA ASP A 50 2.33 2.36 -4.98
C ASP A 50 3.76 2.78 -5.37
N HIS A 51 4.03 4.07 -5.31
CA HIS A 51 5.35 4.61 -5.58
C HIS A 51 6.38 4.09 -4.56
N SER A 52 6.02 4.06 -3.28
CA SER A 52 6.88 3.53 -2.22
C SER A 52 7.19 2.05 -2.43
N ILE A 53 6.20 1.26 -2.81
CA ILE A 53 6.38 -0.17 -3.10
C ILE A 53 7.35 -0.37 -4.26
N LEU A 54 7.21 0.41 -5.33
CA LEU A 54 8.07 0.27 -6.50
C LEU A 54 9.53 0.61 -6.22
N LYS A 55 9.78 1.46 -5.22
CA LYS A 55 11.14 1.80 -4.81
C LYS A 55 11.81 0.76 -3.92
N LEU A 56 11.04 -0.17 -3.37
CA LEU A 56 11.60 -1.22 -2.54
C LEU A 56 12.30 -2.28 -3.40
N SER A 57 13.38 -2.86 -2.86
CA SER A 57 13.99 -4.04 -3.44
C SER A 57 13.01 -5.22 -3.36
N ALA A 58 13.23 -6.26 -4.15
CA ALA A 58 12.42 -7.48 -4.09
C ALA A 58 12.40 -8.07 -2.68
N ARG A 59 13.56 -8.07 -2.00
CA ARG A 59 13.66 -8.54 -0.61
C ARG A 59 12.81 -7.72 0.34
N HIS A 60 12.88 -6.40 0.25
CA HIS A 60 12.08 -5.52 1.12
C HIS A 60 10.58 -5.64 0.85
N ARG A 61 10.18 -5.89 -0.39
CA ARG A 61 8.77 -6.18 -0.70
C ARG A 61 8.30 -7.47 -0.02
N ARG A 62 9.13 -8.52 -0.05
CA ARG A 62 8.79 -9.79 0.62
C ARG A 62 8.70 -9.61 2.13
N ILE A 63 9.63 -8.87 2.71
CA ILE A 63 9.62 -8.57 4.15
C ILE A 63 8.35 -7.81 4.53
N THR A 64 8.01 -6.77 3.78
CA THR A 64 6.79 -5.99 3.99
C THR A 64 5.54 -6.86 3.92
N ALA A 65 5.42 -7.66 2.88
CA ALA A 65 4.29 -8.58 2.71
C ALA A 65 4.18 -9.57 3.88
N SER A 66 5.31 -10.12 4.31
CA SER A 66 5.35 -11.06 5.43
C SER A 66 4.92 -10.40 6.75
N LEU A 67 5.37 -9.17 7.00
CA LEU A 67 4.96 -8.41 8.20
C LEU A 67 3.46 -8.11 8.17
N LEU A 68 2.91 -7.72 7.03
CA LEU A 68 1.48 -7.45 6.88
C LEU A 68 0.62 -8.71 7.02
N LEU A 69 1.17 -9.88 6.71
CA LEU A 69 0.51 -11.17 6.92
C LEU A 69 0.61 -11.66 8.36
N GLY A 70 1.26 -10.91 9.24
CA GLY A 70 1.35 -11.24 10.65
C GLY A 70 2.49 -12.17 11.03
N LYS A 71 3.44 -12.41 10.13
CA LYS A 71 4.61 -13.23 10.46
C LYS A 71 5.53 -12.51 11.43
N THR A 72 6.19 -13.27 12.30
CA THR A 72 7.11 -12.69 13.28
C THR A 72 8.42 -12.29 12.61
N GLN A 73 9.11 -11.34 13.23
CA GLN A 73 10.42 -10.89 12.74
C GLN A 73 11.43 -12.05 12.72
N VAL A 74 11.35 -12.96 13.70
CA VAL A 74 12.21 -14.14 13.77
C VAL A 74 11.98 -15.06 12.56
N GLU A 75 10.74 -15.33 12.22
CA GLU A 75 10.38 -16.16 11.05
C GLU A 75 10.89 -15.54 9.75
N ILE A 76 10.67 -14.24 9.59
CA ILE A 76 11.10 -13.50 8.40
C ILE A 76 12.63 -13.50 8.28
N ALA A 77 13.32 -13.24 9.38
CA ALA A 77 14.79 -13.24 9.42
C ALA A 77 15.35 -14.59 8.98
N ARG A 78 14.74 -15.67 9.44
CA ARG A 78 15.16 -17.04 9.06
C ARG A 78 14.98 -17.28 7.56
N VAL A 79 13.83 -16.92 7.01
CA VAL A 79 13.51 -17.14 5.59
C VAL A 79 14.41 -16.27 4.69
N GLU A 80 14.61 -15.01 5.07
CA GLU A 80 15.39 -14.07 4.25
C GLU A 80 16.90 -14.16 4.52
N LYS A 81 17.31 -14.99 5.48
CA LYS A 81 18.71 -15.15 5.89
C LYS A 81 19.34 -13.84 6.35
N LEU A 82 18.57 -13.11 7.15
CA LEU A 82 18.98 -11.85 7.76
C LEU A 82 18.89 -11.97 9.28
N SER A 83 19.48 -11.00 9.98
CA SER A 83 19.29 -10.90 11.43
C SER A 83 17.92 -10.33 11.77
N GLN A 84 17.39 -10.66 12.94
CA GLN A 84 16.14 -10.07 13.42
C GLN A 84 16.29 -8.55 13.54
N GLN A 85 17.47 -8.06 13.90
CA GLN A 85 17.75 -6.64 13.99
C GLN A 85 17.58 -5.94 12.64
N ALA A 86 18.01 -6.57 11.54
CA ALA A 86 17.85 -6.01 10.20
C ALA A 86 16.36 -5.88 9.83
N ILE A 87 15.54 -6.86 10.18
CA ILE A 87 14.09 -6.80 9.96
C ILE A 87 13.47 -5.69 10.80
N SER A 88 13.84 -5.59 12.06
CA SER A 88 13.35 -4.55 12.97
C SER A 88 13.74 -3.15 12.49
N ASP A 89 14.96 -2.96 12.03
CA ASP A 89 15.45 -1.68 11.53
C ASP A 89 14.67 -1.25 10.29
N PHE A 90 14.40 -2.17 9.38
CA PHE A 90 13.57 -1.90 8.20
C PHE A 90 12.15 -1.51 8.62
N ALA A 91 11.53 -2.27 9.51
CA ALA A 91 10.14 -2.05 9.93
C ALA A 91 9.95 -0.72 10.67
N ARG A 92 10.96 -0.26 11.41
CA ARG A 92 10.90 1.00 12.16
C ARG A 92 11.50 2.18 11.40
N GLY A 93 12.21 1.93 10.32
CA GLY A 93 12.86 2.94 9.50
C GLY A 93 12.23 3.07 8.12
N THR A 94 12.93 2.59 7.11
CA THR A 94 12.55 2.76 5.70
C THR A 94 11.15 2.21 5.37
N GLY A 95 10.76 1.10 5.99
CA GLY A 95 9.47 0.46 5.74
C GLY A 95 8.33 0.95 6.61
N ALA A 96 8.61 1.77 7.62
CA ALA A 96 7.60 2.14 8.63
C ALA A 96 6.36 2.80 8.04
N GLY A 97 6.54 3.79 7.19
CA GLY A 97 5.42 4.53 6.59
C GLY A 97 4.52 3.65 5.76
N LEU A 98 5.11 2.79 4.94
CA LEU A 98 4.35 1.87 4.09
C LEU A 98 3.58 0.84 4.91
N ILE A 99 4.22 0.26 5.93
CA ILE A 99 3.59 -0.74 6.80
C ILE A 99 2.43 -0.11 7.57
N GLN A 100 2.65 1.02 8.22
CA GLN A 100 1.62 1.68 9.02
C GLN A 100 0.44 2.14 8.18
N SER A 101 0.68 2.80 7.06
CA SER A 101 -0.42 3.22 6.18
C SER A 101 -1.20 2.05 5.62
N SER A 102 -0.55 0.95 5.29
CA SER A 102 -1.22 -0.26 4.82
C SER A 102 -2.11 -0.89 5.89
N LEU A 103 -1.65 -0.92 7.14
CA LEU A 103 -2.45 -1.41 8.27
C LEU A 103 -3.67 -0.52 8.53
N ILE A 104 -3.51 0.79 8.47
CA ILE A 104 -4.61 1.75 8.65
C ILE A 104 -5.67 1.57 7.56
N ILE A 105 -5.25 1.46 6.32
CA ILE A 105 -6.15 1.25 5.19
C ILE A 105 -6.89 -0.08 5.33
N ALA A 106 -6.20 -1.15 5.71
CA ALA A 106 -6.82 -2.45 5.91
C ALA A 106 -7.86 -2.42 7.03
N GLU A 107 -7.59 -1.71 8.13
CA GLU A 107 -8.53 -1.57 9.24
C GLU A 107 -9.77 -0.77 8.81
N ALA A 108 -9.59 0.31 8.08
CA ALA A 108 -10.70 1.11 7.56
C ALA A 108 -11.59 0.30 6.60
N ALA A 109 -11.00 -0.60 5.82
CA ALA A 109 -11.74 -1.45 4.89
C ALA A 109 -12.61 -2.51 5.57
N ARG A 110 -12.31 -2.84 6.84
CA ARG A 110 -13.12 -3.79 7.62
C ARG A 110 -14.34 -3.15 8.30
N ALA A 111 -14.32 -1.85 8.42
CA ALA A 111 -15.37 -1.10 9.13
C ALA A 111 -16.68 -0.96 8.29
#